data_1c0bcbcc4c2d7f60929a96e35f792a7a
#
_entry.id   1c0bcbcc4c2d7f60929a96e35f792a7a
#
_cell.length_a   1.000
_cell.length_b   1.000
_cell.length_c   1.000
_cell.angle_alpha   90.00
_cell.angle_beta   90.00
_cell.angle_gamma   90.00
#
_symmetry.space_group_name_H-M   'P 1'
#
loop_
_entity.id
_entity.type
_entity.pdbx_description
1 polymer ?
#
loop_
_entity_poly.entity_id
_entity_poly.type
_entity_poly.pdbx_seq_one_letter_code
_entity_poly.pdbx_strand_id
1 'polypeptide(L)'
;MAALTRRQLLTGAAVLAGAAAVYRAPTAFADSAADAFAALEHKHNARLGVFAADLGSPRVVAYRDGERFAMCSTFKAYASARVLQMVDRGEARLDTAVPVASADIVANSPVTEQALGATLTLAELCRAALQQSDNTAGNLLLRTIGGPPAITAFAREIGDDQTRLDRWETELNSALPADLRDTTTAAAFATGLRALLAGAVLSQPSRDQLQDWMRGSLTSAARFRAGLPPGWSSADKTGSGDYGTTNDVGMVFGPDGERFIVAVLSQSRSGDPHAAALNAVVAEATSKVVSSLTA
;
A
#
# COMPACT_ATOMS: atom_id res chain seq x y z
N MET A 1 -66.35 10.22 -3.63
CA MET A 1 -65.57 8.99 -3.39
C MET A 1 -64.91 8.59 -4.70
N ALA A 2 -63.67 8.92 -4.92
CA ALA A 2 -62.91 8.51 -6.09
C ALA A 2 -61.69 7.70 -5.64
N ALA A 3 -61.61 6.47 -6.09
CA ALA A 3 -60.61 5.51 -5.78
C ALA A 3 -59.27 5.86 -6.50
N LEU A 4 -58.21 6.06 -5.75
CA LEU A 4 -56.84 6.22 -6.27
C LEU A 4 -56.23 4.84 -6.60
N THR A 5 -55.89 4.68 -7.88
CA THR A 5 -55.30 3.49 -8.44
C THR A 5 -53.82 3.38 -8.09
N ARG A 6 -53.34 2.14 -7.76
CA ARG A 6 -51.96 1.73 -7.55
C ARG A 6 -51.15 1.75 -8.87
N ARG A 7 -50.66 2.90 -9.27
CA ARG A 7 -49.64 3.01 -10.36
C ARG A 7 -48.97 4.37 -10.24
N GLN A 8 -47.86 4.43 -9.52
CA GLN A 8 -46.77 5.44 -9.65
C GLN A 8 -45.87 5.40 -8.41
N LEU A 9 -44.99 4.40 -8.33
CA LEU A 9 -43.79 4.38 -7.50
C LEU A 9 -42.79 3.42 -8.14
N LEU A 10 -42.24 3.85 -9.27
CA LEU A 10 -41.00 3.31 -9.84
C LEU A 10 -40.19 4.50 -10.31
N THR A 11 -39.56 5.21 -9.35
CA THR A 11 -38.48 6.15 -9.64
C THR A 11 -37.16 5.47 -9.33
N GLY A 12 -36.43 5.22 -10.37
CA GLY A 12 -35.16 4.75 -10.63
C GLY A 12 -34.06 4.94 -9.60
N ALA A 13 -33.52 3.84 -9.11
CA ALA A 13 -32.17 3.79 -8.62
C ALA A 13 -31.24 3.81 -9.85
N ALA A 14 -30.63 4.96 -10.13
CA ALA A 14 -29.54 5.05 -11.08
C ALA A 14 -28.31 4.40 -10.46
N VAL A 15 -28.03 3.17 -10.83
CA VAL A 15 -26.75 2.52 -10.58
C VAL A 15 -25.71 3.24 -11.43
N LEU A 16 -24.91 4.09 -10.81
CA LEU A 16 -23.69 4.60 -11.41
C LEU A 16 -22.68 3.43 -11.50
N ALA A 17 -22.75 2.72 -12.60
CA ALA A 17 -21.68 1.82 -13.02
C ALA A 17 -20.46 2.68 -13.35
N GLY A 18 -19.53 2.81 -12.42
CA GLY A 18 -18.23 3.38 -12.67
C GLY A 18 -17.50 2.52 -13.68
N ALA A 19 -17.38 2.99 -14.91
CA ALA A 19 -16.54 2.36 -15.91
C ALA A 19 -15.09 2.40 -15.40
N ALA A 20 -14.55 1.25 -15.02
CA ALA A 20 -13.13 1.08 -14.81
C ALA A 20 -12.45 1.34 -16.16
N ALA A 21 -11.79 2.48 -16.29
CA ALA A 21 -10.98 2.79 -17.44
C ALA A 21 -9.82 1.78 -17.49
N VAL A 22 -9.88 0.85 -18.42
CA VAL A 22 -8.79 -0.08 -18.71
C VAL A 22 -7.71 0.72 -19.44
N TYR A 23 -6.70 1.17 -18.70
CA TYR A 23 -5.54 1.82 -19.27
C TYR A 23 -4.69 0.78 -20.02
N ARG A 24 -4.61 0.90 -21.33
CA ARG A 24 -3.65 0.17 -22.17
C ARG A 24 -2.52 1.10 -22.57
N ALA A 25 -1.29 0.79 -22.16
CA ALA A 25 -0.10 1.47 -22.66
C ALA A 25 0.10 1.19 -24.16
N PRO A 26 0.72 2.10 -24.93
CA PRO A 26 1.17 1.82 -26.28
C PRO A 26 2.16 0.66 -26.28
N THR A 27 2.01 -0.32 -27.19
CA THR A 27 2.75 -1.59 -27.17
C THR A 27 4.27 -1.45 -27.16
N ALA A 28 4.85 -0.52 -27.91
CA ALA A 28 6.31 -0.33 -27.97
C ALA A 28 6.93 0.22 -26.68
N PHE A 29 6.20 0.97 -25.87
CA PHE A 29 6.64 1.47 -24.57
C PHE A 29 6.59 0.35 -23.50
N ALA A 30 5.58 -0.51 -23.59
CA ALA A 30 5.43 -1.65 -22.70
C ALA A 30 6.56 -2.67 -22.87
N ASP A 31 7.00 -2.93 -24.10
CA ASP A 31 8.04 -3.92 -24.40
C ASP A 31 9.40 -3.48 -23.85
N SER A 32 9.83 -2.22 -24.04
CA SER A 32 11.13 -1.74 -23.54
C SER A 32 11.20 -1.67 -22.01
N ALA A 33 10.10 -1.36 -21.35
CA ALA A 33 10.02 -1.37 -19.89
C ALA A 33 10.05 -2.81 -19.35
N ALA A 34 9.35 -3.75 -19.99
CA ALA A 34 9.34 -5.16 -19.63
C ALA A 34 10.74 -5.77 -19.70
N ASP A 35 11.50 -5.52 -20.78
CA ASP A 35 12.88 -5.99 -20.93
C ASP A 35 13.81 -5.43 -19.83
N ALA A 36 13.63 -4.15 -19.47
CA ALA A 36 14.40 -3.52 -18.42
C ALA A 36 14.14 -4.16 -17.03
N PHE A 37 12.88 -4.50 -16.70
CA PHE A 37 12.55 -5.20 -15.45
C PHE A 37 12.99 -6.66 -15.47
N ALA A 38 12.90 -7.34 -16.61
CA ALA A 38 13.43 -8.70 -16.76
C ALA A 38 14.96 -8.74 -16.55
N ALA A 39 15.68 -7.73 -17.03
CA ALA A 39 17.12 -7.58 -16.78
C ALA A 39 17.42 -7.38 -15.28
N LEU A 40 16.59 -6.62 -14.54
CA LEU A 40 16.73 -6.48 -13.09
C LEU A 40 16.49 -7.80 -12.35
N GLU A 41 15.46 -8.56 -12.74
CA GLU A 41 15.22 -9.90 -12.19
C GLU A 41 16.43 -10.83 -12.36
N HIS A 42 17.01 -10.82 -13.55
CA HIS A 42 18.19 -11.63 -13.84
C HIS A 42 19.42 -11.16 -13.04
N LYS A 43 19.71 -9.85 -13.07
CA LYS A 43 20.84 -9.23 -12.36
C LYS A 43 20.84 -9.55 -10.86
N HIS A 44 19.68 -9.54 -10.23
CA HIS A 44 19.54 -9.66 -8.78
C HIS A 44 19.00 -11.03 -8.32
N ASN A 45 18.81 -11.98 -9.22
CA ASN A 45 18.15 -13.26 -8.93
C ASN A 45 16.83 -13.05 -8.15
N ALA A 46 15.99 -12.14 -8.64
CA ALA A 46 14.75 -11.73 -8.01
C ALA A 46 13.54 -12.04 -8.88
N ARG A 47 12.36 -12.11 -8.25
CA ARG A 47 11.06 -11.97 -8.89
C ARG A 47 10.53 -10.58 -8.55
N LEU A 48 10.00 -9.87 -9.54
CA LEU A 48 9.61 -8.47 -9.43
C LEU A 48 8.20 -8.27 -9.98
N GLY A 49 7.34 -7.59 -9.22
CA GLY A 49 6.04 -7.09 -9.66
C GLY A 49 6.02 -5.57 -9.57
N VAL A 50 5.71 -4.89 -10.67
CA VAL A 50 5.69 -3.43 -10.73
C VAL A 50 4.38 -2.97 -11.34
N PHE A 51 3.79 -1.97 -10.72
CA PHE A 51 2.74 -1.16 -11.32
C PHE A 51 2.95 0.30 -10.95
N ALA A 52 2.88 1.18 -11.94
CA ALA A 52 2.88 2.61 -11.72
C ALA A 52 1.94 3.31 -12.69
N ALA A 53 1.26 4.35 -12.21
CA ALA A 53 0.35 5.17 -13.01
C ALA A 53 0.60 6.66 -12.74
N ASP A 54 0.70 7.42 -13.80
CA ASP A 54 0.68 8.87 -13.73
C ASP A 54 -0.74 9.37 -13.42
N LEU A 55 -0.89 10.24 -12.43
CA LEU A 55 -2.19 10.79 -12.06
C LEU A 55 -2.62 11.96 -12.96
N GLY A 56 -1.71 12.51 -13.74
CA GLY A 56 -1.94 13.63 -14.67
C GLY A 56 -2.18 13.19 -16.13
N SER A 57 -1.87 11.92 -16.45
CA SER A 57 -1.98 11.40 -17.81
C SER A 57 -2.41 9.91 -17.82
N PRO A 58 -2.74 9.33 -19.00
CA PRO A 58 -3.05 7.90 -19.08
C PRO A 58 -1.83 6.97 -19.09
N ARG A 59 -0.63 7.46 -18.78
CA ARG A 59 0.60 6.67 -18.80
C ARG A 59 0.63 5.67 -17.65
N VAL A 60 0.99 4.44 -17.98
CA VAL A 60 1.12 3.32 -17.04
C VAL A 60 2.37 2.53 -17.36
N VAL A 61 3.06 2.07 -16.33
CA VAL A 61 4.14 1.09 -16.39
C VAL A 61 3.68 -0.14 -15.60
N ALA A 62 3.73 -1.32 -16.22
CA ALA A 62 3.30 -2.56 -15.61
C ALA A 62 4.27 -3.69 -15.96
N TYR A 63 4.62 -4.52 -14.96
CA TYR A 63 5.41 -5.72 -15.13
C TYR A 63 5.04 -6.75 -14.09
N ARG A 64 4.58 -7.94 -14.50
CA ARG A 64 4.05 -8.99 -13.60
C ARG A 64 3.08 -8.44 -12.54
N ASP A 65 2.40 -7.38 -12.88
CA ASP A 65 1.58 -6.57 -11.99
C ASP A 65 0.34 -7.31 -11.43
N GLY A 66 -0.09 -8.38 -12.09
CA GLY A 66 -1.13 -9.31 -11.64
C GLY A 66 -0.61 -10.51 -10.85
N GLU A 67 0.71 -10.70 -10.71
CA GLU A 67 1.26 -11.78 -9.90
C GLU A 67 1.21 -11.46 -8.42
N ARG A 68 1.01 -12.50 -7.58
CA ARG A 68 0.93 -12.34 -6.13
C ARG A 68 2.30 -12.30 -5.47
N PHE A 69 2.43 -11.39 -4.52
CA PHE A 69 3.59 -11.23 -3.64
C PHE A 69 3.12 -11.09 -2.19
N ALA A 70 3.90 -11.59 -1.23
CA ALA A 70 3.68 -11.29 0.17
C ALA A 70 3.78 -9.78 0.40
N MET A 71 2.74 -9.16 0.97
CA MET A 71 2.71 -7.71 1.15
C MET A 71 3.55 -7.23 2.33
N CYS A 72 3.77 -8.11 3.32
CA CYS A 72 4.45 -7.75 4.55
C CYS A 72 3.88 -6.44 5.15
N SER A 73 4.70 -5.62 5.76
CA SER A 73 4.27 -4.38 6.43
C SER A 73 3.63 -3.31 5.52
N THR A 74 3.49 -3.51 4.20
CA THR A 74 2.79 -2.53 3.35
C THR A 74 1.31 -2.40 3.73
N PHE A 75 0.69 -3.43 4.35
CA PHE A 75 -0.69 -3.38 4.84
C PHE A 75 -0.94 -2.25 5.83
N LYS A 76 0.10 -1.76 6.53
CA LYS A 76 0.00 -0.67 7.51
C LYS A 76 -0.49 0.63 6.89
N ALA A 77 -0.30 0.81 5.57
CA ALA A 77 -0.91 1.90 4.81
C ALA A 77 -2.44 1.79 4.81
N TYR A 78 -2.97 0.59 4.56
CA TYR A 78 -4.42 0.34 4.61
C TYR A 78 -4.96 0.42 6.03
N ALA A 79 -4.26 -0.11 7.03
CA ALA A 79 -4.67 -0.05 8.43
C ALA A 79 -4.82 1.40 8.92
N SER A 80 -3.81 2.25 8.63
CA SER A 80 -3.86 3.67 8.98
C SER A 80 -4.94 4.43 8.20
N ALA A 81 -5.12 4.13 6.92
CA ALA A 81 -6.18 4.72 6.10
C ALA A 81 -7.57 4.32 6.59
N ARG A 82 -7.77 3.06 7.04
CA ARG A 82 -9.03 2.63 7.62
C ARG A 82 -9.35 3.37 8.92
N VAL A 83 -8.36 3.60 9.78
CA VAL A 83 -8.53 4.45 10.97
C VAL A 83 -8.97 5.86 10.57
N LEU A 84 -8.32 6.47 9.59
CA LEU A 84 -8.72 7.80 9.10
C LEU A 84 -10.14 7.82 8.51
N GLN A 85 -10.52 6.77 7.78
CA GLN A 85 -11.89 6.63 7.29
C GLN A 85 -12.92 6.52 8.44
N MET A 86 -12.59 5.79 9.51
CA MET A 86 -13.42 5.73 10.72
C MET A 86 -13.54 7.11 11.37
N VAL A 87 -12.47 7.91 11.37
CA VAL A 87 -12.51 9.30 11.87
C VAL A 87 -13.41 10.16 11.00
N ASP A 88 -13.30 10.08 9.68
CA ASP A 88 -14.17 10.81 8.74
C ASP A 88 -15.64 10.47 8.91
N ARG A 89 -15.95 9.24 9.35
CA ARG A 89 -17.31 8.76 9.63
C ARG A 89 -17.80 9.07 11.08
N GLY A 90 -16.94 9.62 11.93
CA GLY A 90 -17.24 9.85 13.36
C GLY A 90 -17.26 8.58 14.21
N GLU A 91 -16.72 7.48 13.69
CA GLU A 91 -16.65 6.16 14.36
C GLU A 91 -15.40 6.05 15.27
N ALA A 92 -14.40 6.90 15.08
CA ALA A 92 -13.17 6.95 15.88
C ALA A 92 -12.66 8.39 16.02
N ARG A 93 -11.68 8.59 16.90
CA ARG A 93 -10.97 9.87 17.09
C ARG A 93 -9.49 9.62 17.10
N LEU A 94 -8.70 10.47 16.47
CA LEU A 94 -7.24 10.33 16.43
C LEU A 94 -6.58 10.45 17.81
N ASP A 95 -7.19 11.16 18.74
CA ASP A 95 -6.74 11.31 20.13
C ASP A 95 -7.19 10.17 21.06
N THR A 96 -7.88 9.15 20.54
CA THR A 96 -8.27 7.98 21.34
C THR A 96 -7.02 7.28 21.87
N ALA A 97 -6.92 7.15 23.18
CA ALA A 97 -5.82 6.50 23.88
C ALA A 97 -5.95 4.98 23.80
N VAL A 98 -4.88 4.32 23.39
CA VAL A 98 -4.75 2.85 23.29
C VAL A 98 -3.64 2.39 24.23
N PRO A 99 -3.92 1.50 25.20
CA PRO A 99 -2.91 0.97 26.10
C PRO A 99 -1.88 0.11 25.34
N VAL A 100 -0.61 0.20 25.75
CA VAL A 100 0.48 -0.65 25.26
C VAL A 100 0.86 -1.61 26.38
N ALA A 101 0.31 -2.82 26.35
CA ALA A 101 0.59 -3.85 27.35
C ALA A 101 1.82 -4.68 26.97
N SER A 102 2.48 -5.30 27.96
CA SER A 102 3.65 -6.17 27.72
C SER A 102 3.31 -7.37 26.81
N ALA A 103 2.09 -7.89 26.91
CA ALA A 103 1.62 -8.97 26.05
C ALA A 103 1.40 -8.58 24.57
N ASP A 104 1.38 -7.28 24.26
CA ASP A 104 1.21 -6.77 22.90
C ASP A 104 2.54 -6.66 22.14
N ILE A 105 3.66 -6.58 22.87
CA ILE A 105 4.98 -6.30 22.28
C ILE A 105 5.46 -7.48 21.45
N VAL A 106 5.71 -7.21 20.17
CA VAL A 106 6.33 -8.15 19.22
C VAL A 106 7.61 -7.54 18.65
N ALA A 107 8.45 -8.37 18.04
CA ALA A 107 9.74 -7.93 17.47
C ALA A 107 9.58 -6.76 16.47
N ASN A 108 10.58 -5.88 16.41
CA ASN A 108 10.61 -4.68 15.55
C ASN A 108 9.50 -3.67 15.88
N SER A 109 9.45 -3.25 17.13
CA SER A 109 8.45 -2.32 17.69
C SER A 109 9.10 -1.10 18.39
N PRO A 110 9.94 -0.31 17.68
CA PRO A 110 10.84 0.67 18.29
C PRO A 110 10.14 1.83 19.02
N VAL A 111 8.90 2.13 18.68
CA VAL A 111 8.10 3.19 19.34
C VAL A 111 7.28 2.62 20.48
N THR A 112 6.59 1.52 20.22
CA THR A 112 5.68 0.93 21.22
C THR A 112 6.43 0.25 22.36
N GLU A 113 7.63 -0.30 22.15
CA GLU A 113 8.52 -0.77 23.24
C GLU A 113 8.87 0.34 24.23
N GLN A 114 9.09 1.57 23.74
CA GLN A 114 9.39 2.72 24.60
C GLN A 114 8.14 3.23 25.36
N ALA A 115 6.94 2.90 24.88
CA ALA A 115 5.66 3.27 25.49
C ALA A 115 5.05 2.15 26.33
N LEU A 116 5.83 1.12 26.67
CA LEU A 116 5.37 -0.01 27.47
C LEU A 116 4.77 0.44 28.82
N GLY A 117 3.55 0.02 29.10
CA GLY A 117 2.79 0.38 30.32
C GLY A 117 2.13 1.76 30.24
N ALA A 118 2.33 2.51 29.18
CA ALA A 118 1.65 3.78 28.90
C ALA A 118 0.54 3.62 27.86
N THR A 119 0.03 4.73 27.35
CA THR A 119 -0.91 4.78 26.24
C THR A 119 -0.32 5.55 25.07
N LEU A 120 -0.65 5.15 23.84
CA LEU A 120 -0.43 5.93 22.64
C LEU A 120 -1.79 6.27 22.03
N THR A 121 -1.90 7.41 21.40
CA THR A 121 -3.09 7.77 20.63
C THR A 121 -3.15 7.00 19.32
N LEU A 122 -4.33 6.88 18.69
CA LEU A 122 -4.45 6.30 17.36
C LEU A 122 -3.58 7.03 16.33
N ALA A 123 -3.44 8.36 16.45
CA ALA A 123 -2.53 9.13 15.59
C ALA A 123 -1.06 8.71 15.76
N GLU A 124 -0.61 8.51 17.00
CA GLU A 124 0.76 8.06 17.29
C GLU A 124 1.01 6.64 16.80
N LEU A 125 0.04 5.74 16.94
CA LEU A 125 0.12 4.38 16.42
C LEU A 125 0.19 4.37 14.88
N CYS A 126 -0.65 5.15 14.19
CA CYS A 126 -0.59 5.28 12.73
C CYS A 126 0.78 5.81 12.28
N ARG A 127 1.29 6.84 12.96
CA ARG A 127 2.61 7.41 12.66
C ARG A 127 3.74 6.39 12.90
N ALA A 128 3.73 5.68 14.02
CA ALA A 128 4.72 4.63 14.31
C ALA A 128 4.69 3.50 13.27
N ALA A 129 3.50 3.02 12.91
CA ALA A 129 3.31 1.96 11.92
C ALA A 129 3.79 2.39 10.53
N LEU A 130 3.55 3.65 10.13
CA LEU A 130 3.91 4.14 8.79
C LEU A 130 5.38 4.57 8.71
N GLN A 131 5.89 5.31 9.71
CA GLN A 131 7.22 5.90 9.63
C GLN A 131 8.33 4.93 10.02
N GLN A 132 8.13 4.13 11.06
CA GLN A 132 9.13 3.19 11.57
C GLN A 132 8.76 1.72 11.34
N SER A 133 7.62 1.50 10.70
CA SER A 133 7.11 0.13 10.47
C SER A 133 6.89 -0.67 11.76
N ASP A 134 6.61 -0.01 12.88
CA ASP A 134 6.40 -0.61 14.20
C ASP A 134 5.32 -1.71 14.14
N ASN A 135 5.70 -2.94 14.53
CA ASN A 135 4.84 -4.11 14.36
C ASN A 135 3.75 -4.18 15.43
N THR A 136 4.06 -3.83 16.66
CA THR A 136 3.04 -3.74 17.71
C THR A 136 2.03 -2.65 17.41
N ALA A 137 2.46 -1.48 16.91
CA ALA A 137 1.55 -0.45 16.45
C ALA A 137 0.64 -0.98 15.32
N GLY A 138 1.21 -1.73 14.37
CA GLY A 138 0.44 -2.42 13.32
C GLY A 138 -0.63 -3.34 13.90
N ASN A 139 -0.30 -4.18 14.87
CA ASN A 139 -1.24 -5.08 15.54
C ASN A 139 -2.31 -4.32 16.35
N LEU A 140 -1.96 -3.25 17.04
CA LEU A 140 -2.92 -2.41 17.79
C LEU A 140 -3.90 -1.72 16.84
N LEU A 141 -3.44 -1.25 15.68
CA LEU A 141 -4.30 -0.73 14.62
C LEU A 141 -5.22 -1.82 14.06
N LEU A 142 -4.68 -3.01 13.75
CA LEU A 142 -5.50 -4.16 13.32
C LEU A 142 -6.58 -4.48 14.35
N ARG A 143 -6.24 -4.53 15.64
CA ARG A 143 -7.21 -4.76 16.72
C ARG A 143 -8.32 -3.70 16.71
N THR A 144 -7.97 -2.45 16.50
CA THR A 144 -8.91 -1.32 16.46
C THR A 144 -9.90 -1.44 15.30
N ILE A 145 -9.46 -1.92 14.14
CA ILE A 145 -10.29 -1.98 12.93
C ILE A 145 -11.02 -3.33 12.74
N GLY A 146 -10.81 -4.33 13.63
CA GLY A 146 -11.50 -5.63 13.58
C GLY A 146 -10.62 -6.80 13.10
N GLY A 147 -9.29 -6.68 13.17
CA GLY A 147 -8.32 -7.73 12.87
C GLY A 147 -7.93 -7.83 11.38
N PRO A 148 -7.07 -8.81 11.02
CA PRO A 148 -6.58 -8.99 9.65
C PRO A 148 -7.67 -9.05 8.58
N PRO A 149 -8.82 -9.75 8.78
CA PRO A 149 -9.89 -9.78 7.78
C PRO A 149 -10.48 -8.40 7.45
N ALA A 150 -10.40 -7.44 8.36
CA ALA A 150 -10.87 -6.08 8.10
C ALA A 150 -10.03 -5.36 7.03
N ILE A 151 -8.75 -5.68 6.90
CA ILE A 151 -7.90 -5.19 5.80
C ILE A 151 -8.40 -5.75 4.46
N THR A 152 -8.70 -7.04 4.41
CA THR A 152 -9.26 -7.67 3.20
C THR A 152 -10.59 -7.03 2.80
N ALA A 153 -11.49 -6.81 3.76
CA ALA A 153 -12.77 -6.16 3.50
C ALA A 153 -12.59 -4.70 3.03
N PHE A 154 -11.71 -3.96 3.68
CA PHE A 154 -11.38 -2.58 3.31
C PHE A 154 -10.77 -2.49 1.91
N ALA A 155 -9.85 -3.40 1.56
CA ALA A 155 -9.29 -3.49 0.22
C ALA A 155 -10.41 -3.59 -0.85
N ARG A 156 -11.40 -4.48 -0.65
CA ARG A 156 -12.55 -4.61 -1.55
C ARG A 156 -13.38 -3.33 -1.64
N GLU A 157 -13.59 -2.65 -0.51
CA GLU A 157 -14.33 -1.39 -0.45
C GLU A 157 -13.65 -0.29 -1.30
N ILE A 158 -12.33 -0.26 -1.35
CA ILE A 158 -11.55 0.76 -2.07
C ILE A 158 -11.15 0.35 -3.50
N GLY A 159 -11.66 -0.78 -4.00
CA GLY A 159 -11.44 -1.26 -5.37
C GLY A 159 -10.20 -2.14 -5.56
N ASP A 160 -9.54 -2.57 -4.49
CA ASP A 160 -8.49 -3.57 -4.53
C ASP A 160 -9.11 -4.97 -4.32
N ASP A 161 -9.24 -5.72 -5.40
CA ASP A 161 -9.91 -7.04 -5.42
C ASP A 161 -8.96 -8.22 -5.11
N GLN A 162 -7.66 -7.98 -4.94
CA GLN A 162 -6.65 -9.03 -4.78
C GLN A 162 -6.05 -9.09 -3.38
N THR A 163 -5.84 -7.96 -2.71
CA THR A 163 -5.21 -7.91 -1.39
C THR A 163 -5.99 -8.73 -0.37
N ARG A 164 -5.27 -9.56 0.39
CA ARG A 164 -5.80 -10.27 1.55
C ARG A 164 -4.79 -10.27 2.69
N LEU A 165 -5.27 -10.05 3.89
CA LEU A 165 -4.51 -10.19 5.12
C LEU A 165 -5.18 -11.25 5.99
N ASP A 166 -4.39 -12.23 6.42
CA ASP A 166 -4.87 -13.41 7.14
C ASP A 166 -4.29 -13.52 8.55
N ARG A 167 -3.08 -12.99 8.75
CA ARG A 167 -2.30 -13.16 9.97
C ARG A 167 -1.91 -11.81 10.58
N TRP A 168 -1.46 -11.87 11.81
CA TRP A 168 -0.94 -10.73 12.57
C TRP A 168 0.56 -10.54 12.32
N GLU A 169 1.11 -9.38 12.72
CA GLU A 169 2.55 -9.24 12.85
C GLU A 169 3.04 -10.13 14.02
N THR A 170 4.12 -10.88 13.86
CA THR A 170 5.08 -10.88 12.75
C THR A 170 4.88 -12.05 11.78
N GLU A 171 3.93 -12.94 12.01
CA GLU A 171 3.71 -14.17 11.23
C GLU A 171 3.42 -13.92 9.75
N LEU A 172 2.76 -12.78 9.45
CA LEU A 172 2.44 -12.38 8.07
C LEU A 172 3.69 -12.14 7.20
N ASN A 173 4.87 -12.02 7.82
CA ASN A 173 6.14 -11.76 7.12
C ASN A 173 6.87 -13.04 6.68
N SER A 174 6.32 -14.23 6.96
CA SER A 174 6.95 -15.50 6.55
C SER A 174 7.12 -15.66 5.04
N ALA A 175 6.33 -14.94 4.25
CA ALA A 175 6.43 -14.80 2.78
C ALA A 175 6.71 -16.14 2.06
N LEU A 176 6.13 -17.24 2.56
CA LEU A 176 6.36 -18.58 2.03
C LEU A 176 6.02 -18.64 0.55
N PRO A 177 6.90 -19.21 -0.30
CA PRO A 177 6.61 -19.38 -1.72
C PRO A 177 5.29 -20.14 -1.94
N ALA A 178 4.46 -19.65 -2.86
CA ALA A 178 3.15 -20.19 -3.20
C ALA A 178 2.07 -20.11 -2.09
N ASP A 179 2.35 -19.54 -0.91
CA ASP A 179 1.34 -19.23 0.08
C ASP A 179 0.53 -18.00 -0.38
N LEU A 180 -0.79 -18.14 -0.41
CA LEU A 180 -1.68 -17.04 -0.81
C LEU A 180 -2.03 -16.11 0.35
N ARG A 181 -1.76 -16.50 1.61
CA ARG A 181 -2.02 -15.65 2.78
C ARG A 181 -1.14 -14.41 2.74
N ASP A 182 -1.71 -13.30 3.20
CA ASP A 182 -1.03 -12.02 3.37
C ASP A 182 -0.38 -11.50 2.06
N THR A 183 -1.06 -11.74 0.93
CA THR A 183 -0.56 -11.37 -0.40
C THR A 183 -1.40 -10.29 -1.06
N THR A 184 -0.76 -9.61 -2.00
CA THR A 184 -1.36 -8.66 -2.94
C THR A 184 -0.75 -8.81 -4.33
N THR A 185 -1.25 -8.03 -5.28
CA THR A 185 -0.62 -7.80 -6.59
C THR A 185 -0.25 -6.32 -6.72
N ALA A 186 0.76 -5.99 -7.53
CA ALA A 186 1.20 -4.60 -7.68
C ALA A 186 0.07 -3.70 -8.25
N ALA A 187 -0.69 -4.19 -9.22
CA ALA A 187 -1.81 -3.46 -9.81
C ALA A 187 -2.94 -3.21 -8.81
N ALA A 188 -3.32 -4.22 -8.03
CA ALA A 188 -4.42 -4.11 -7.07
C ALA A 188 -4.05 -3.17 -5.92
N PHE A 189 -2.85 -3.32 -5.35
CA PHE A 189 -2.41 -2.44 -4.26
C PHE A 189 -2.27 -0.98 -4.72
N ALA A 190 -1.74 -0.74 -5.93
CA ALA A 190 -1.68 0.59 -6.52
C ALA A 190 -3.09 1.19 -6.73
N THR A 191 -4.07 0.36 -7.13
CA THR A 191 -5.49 0.79 -7.26
C THR A 191 -6.03 1.28 -5.92
N GLY A 192 -5.84 0.51 -4.84
CA GLY A 192 -6.25 0.91 -3.50
C GLY A 192 -5.53 2.17 -3.02
N LEU A 193 -4.20 2.26 -3.21
CA LEU A 193 -3.45 3.47 -2.85
C LEU A 193 -3.91 4.71 -3.64
N ARG A 194 -4.23 4.58 -4.92
CA ARG A 194 -4.80 5.67 -5.70
C ARG A 194 -6.11 6.17 -5.11
N ALA A 195 -6.98 5.25 -4.71
CA ALA A 195 -8.26 5.60 -4.09
C ALA A 195 -8.06 6.34 -2.75
N LEU A 196 -7.04 5.97 -1.97
CA LEU A 196 -6.72 6.56 -0.67
C LEU A 196 -5.96 7.87 -0.76
N LEU A 197 -4.96 7.97 -1.65
CA LEU A 197 -4.02 9.11 -1.69
C LEU A 197 -4.42 10.19 -2.70
N ALA A 198 -5.31 9.86 -3.67
CA ALA A 198 -5.72 10.78 -4.72
C ALA A 198 -7.22 10.74 -5.03
N GLY A 199 -7.95 9.75 -4.52
CA GLY A 199 -9.40 9.56 -4.72
C GLY A 199 -10.24 10.22 -3.61
N ALA A 200 -11.51 9.81 -3.53
CA ALA A 200 -12.52 10.37 -2.64
C ALA A 200 -12.88 9.44 -1.46
N VAL A 201 -12.09 8.38 -1.20
CA VAL A 201 -12.34 7.45 -0.08
C VAL A 201 -12.16 8.13 1.28
N LEU A 202 -11.17 9.00 1.36
CA LEU A 202 -10.89 9.82 2.54
C LEU A 202 -11.29 11.28 2.28
N SER A 203 -11.69 11.99 3.34
CA SER A 203 -11.81 13.44 3.29
C SER A 203 -10.46 14.10 2.92
N GLN A 204 -10.47 15.33 2.45
CA GLN A 204 -9.22 16.03 2.11
C GLN A 204 -8.26 16.10 3.31
N PRO A 205 -8.71 16.48 4.55
CA PRO A 205 -7.83 16.50 5.72
C PRO A 205 -7.23 15.13 6.04
N SER A 206 -8.02 14.05 5.97
CA SER A 206 -7.54 12.68 6.26
C SER A 206 -6.58 12.18 5.18
N ARG A 207 -6.80 12.53 3.92
CA ARG A 207 -5.89 12.22 2.82
C ARG A 207 -4.53 12.93 2.97
N ASP A 208 -4.56 14.20 3.31
CA ASP A 208 -3.35 14.98 3.56
C ASP A 208 -2.59 14.43 4.77
N GLN A 209 -3.29 14.08 5.84
CA GLN A 209 -2.71 13.45 7.02
C GLN A 209 -2.04 12.10 6.70
N LEU A 210 -2.68 11.26 5.89
CA LEU A 210 -2.08 9.99 5.45
C LEU A 210 -0.80 10.22 4.66
N GLN A 211 -0.83 11.15 3.70
CA GLN A 211 0.35 11.51 2.92
C GLN A 211 1.48 12.05 3.81
N ASP A 212 1.18 12.92 4.78
CA ASP A 212 2.18 13.48 5.69
C ASP A 212 2.85 12.40 6.54
N TRP A 213 2.07 11.46 7.09
CA TRP A 213 2.65 10.34 7.82
C TRP A 213 3.54 9.48 6.92
N MET A 214 3.10 9.16 5.70
CA MET A 214 3.88 8.35 4.75
C MET A 214 5.14 9.10 4.25
N ARG A 215 5.10 10.43 4.08
CA ARG A 215 6.30 11.24 3.76
C ARG A 215 7.38 11.15 4.85
N GLY A 216 6.96 10.97 6.09
CA GLY A 216 7.86 10.78 7.24
C GLY A 216 8.48 9.38 7.34
N SER A 217 8.30 8.48 6.36
CA SER A 217 8.88 7.13 6.35
C SER A 217 10.39 7.17 6.57
N LEU A 218 10.89 6.39 7.53
CA LEU A 218 12.32 6.25 7.84
C LEU A 218 12.92 4.96 7.24
N THR A 219 12.12 4.17 6.55
CA THR A 219 12.50 2.82 6.09
C THR A 219 12.74 2.73 4.58
N SER A 220 12.47 3.81 3.81
CA SER A 220 12.56 3.84 2.35
C SER A 220 13.89 4.36 1.79
N ALA A 221 14.84 4.79 2.65
CA ALA A 221 16.08 5.44 2.22
C ALA A 221 16.89 4.64 1.18
N ALA A 222 16.89 3.30 1.28
CA ALA A 222 17.57 2.40 0.36
C ALA A 222 16.66 1.82 -0.76
N ARG A 223 15.40 2.25 -0.84
CA ARG A 223 14.36 1.76 -1.77
C ARG A 223 13.87 2.89 -2.67
N PHE A 224 12.60 3.31 -2.58
CA PHE A 224 12.08 4.39 -3.44
C PHE A 224 13.01 5.58 -3.45
N ARG A 225 13.40 6.10 -2.29
CA ARG A 225 14.21 7.32 -2.19
C ARG A 225 15.58 7.20 -2.85
N ALA A 226 16.21 6.01 -2.80
CA ALA A 226 17.47 5.77 -3.51
C ALA A 226 17.31 5.71 -5.04
N GLY A 227 16.11 5.39 -5.53
CA GLY A 227 15.80 5.31 -6.96
C GLY A 227 15.23 6.61 -7.56
N LEU A 228 14.88 7.58 -6.72
CA LEU A 228 14.32 8.85 -7.18
C LEU A 228 15.39 9.82 -7.67
N PRO A 229 15.15 10.56 -8.76
CA PRO A 229 16.05 11.65 -9.20
C PRO A 229 16.09 12.79 -8.17
N PRO A 230 17.11 13.67 -8.23
CA PRO A 230 17.17 14.88 -7.41
C PRO A 230 15.90 15.73 -7.54
N GLY A 231 15.41 16.26 -6.42
CA GLY A 231 14.21 17.08 -6.37
C GLY A 231 12.89 16.30 -6.26
N TRP A 232 12.93 14.97 -6.44
CA TRP A 232 11.77 14.10 -6.25
C TRP A 232 11.62 13.68 -4.78
N SER A 233 10.40 13.35 -4.39
CA SER A 233 10.06 12.88 -3.05
C SER A 233 9.00 11.79 -3.09
N SER A 234 8.77 11.11 -1.96
CA SER A 234 7.75 10.06 -1.85
C SER A 234 6.93 10.16 -0.56
N ALA A 235 5.71 9.70 -0.63
CA ALA A 235 4.88 9.30 0.51
C ALA A 235 4.69 7.79 0.38
N ASP A 236 5.44 7.01 1.16
CA ASP A 236 5.62 5.58 0.92
C ASP A 236 5.53 4.73 2.17
N LYS A 237 5.27 3.44 1.96
CA LYS A 237 5.31 2.40 2.98
C LYS A 237 6.06 1.18 2.48
N THR A 238 7.10 0.81 3.19
CA THR A 238 7.90 -0.37 2.91
C THR A 238 7.31 -1.65 3.51
N GLY A 239 7.69 -2.79 2.94
CA GLY A 239 7.45 -4.11 3.50
C GLY A 239 8.69 -4.99 3.38
N SER A 240 8.96 -5.82 4.38
CA SER A 240 10.07 -6.78 4.38
C SER A 240 9.64 -8.08 5.04
N GLY A 241 10.11 -9.20 4.54
CA GLY A 241 9.82 -10.53 5.04
C GLY A 241 10.88 -11.54 4.63
N ASP A 242 10.62 -12.79 4.98
CA ASP A 242 11.49 -13.90 4.61
C ASP A 242 11.62 -14.04 3.08
N TYR A 243 12.54 -14.89 2.62
CA TYR A 243 12.86 -15.10 1.20
C TYR A 243 13.28 -13.82 0.48
N GLY A 244 13.93 -12.87 1.20
CA GLY A 244 14.35 -11.60 0.64
C GLY A 244 13.20 -10.72 0.16
N THR A 245 11.98 -10.98 0.61
CA THR A 245 10.79 -10.17 0.24
C THR A 245 11.02 -8.71 0.62
N THR A 246 10.97 -7.84 -0.38
CA THR A 246 11.29 -6.43 -0.22
C THR A 246 10.37 -5.60 -1.10
N ASN A 247 9.54 -4.79 -0.47
CA ASN A 247 8.50 -4.01 -1.12
C ASN A 247 8.63 -2.53 -0.79
N ASP A 248 8.17 -1.68 -1.70
CA ASP A 248 7.87 -0.29 -1.41
C ASP A 248 6.68 0.16 -2.26
N VAL A 249 5.73 0.87 -1.65
CA VAL A 249 4.47 1.26 -2.27
C VAL A 249 4.05 2.66 -1.81
N GLY A 250 3.49 3.46 -2.69
CA GLY A 250 3.09 4.81 -2.31
C GLY A 250 2.83 5.75 -3.48
N MET A 251 2.97 7.03 -3.21
CA MET A 251 2.93 8.11 -4.19
C MET A 251 4.30 8.77 -4.30
N VAL A 252 4.73 9.01 -5.51
CA VAL A 252 5.98 9.72 -5.84
C VAL A 252 5.61 11.07 -6.43
N PHE A 253 6.36 12.10 -6.08
CA PHE A 253 6.13 13.48 -6.45
C PHE A 253 7.36 14.06 -7.14
N GLY A 254 7.19 14.58 -8.34
CA GLY A 254 8.20 15.29 -9.08
C GLY A 254 8.18 16.81 -8.84
N PRO A 255 9.27 17.51 -9.21
CA PRO A 255 9.43 18.94 -8.97
C PRO A 255 8.47 19.81 -9.80
N ASP A 256 8.01 19.33 -10.95
CA ASP A 256 7.14 20.07 -11.86
C ASP A 256 5.65 19.69 -11.68
N GLY A 257 5.33 19.05 -10.55
CA GLY A 257 3.95 18.68 -10.18
C GLY A 257 3.54 17.29 -10.61
N GLU A 258 4.46 16.49 -11.09
CA GLU A 258 4.20 15.07 -11.40
C GLU A 258 3.80 14.31 -10.14
N ARG A 259 2.84 13.41 -10.30
CA ARG A 259 2.36 12.54 -9.23
C ARG A 259 2.12 11.15 -9.78
N PHE A 260 2.89 10.20 -9.29
CA PHE A 260 2.77 8.80 -9.69
C PHE A 260 2.35 7.94 -8.51
N ILE A 261 1.35 7.09 -8.69
CA ILE A 261 1.12 5.95 -7.79
C ILE A 261 2.04 4.85 -8.23
N VAL A 262 2.81 4.29 -7.29
CA VAL A 262 3.83 3.27 -7.56
C VAL A 262 3.70 2.13 -6.56
N ALA A 263 3.75 0.90 -7.05
CA ALA A 263 3.91 -0.31 -6.25
C ALA A 263 5.05 -1.15 -6.85
N VAL A 264 6.07 -1.40 -6.05
CA VAL A 264 7.18 -2.31 -6.38
C VAL A 264 7.22 -3.41 -5.33
N LEU A 265 6.97 -4.62 -5.77
CA LEU A 265 6.94 -5.83 -4.95
C LEU A 265 8.04 -6.77 -5.44
N SER A 266 8.82 -7.37 -4.53
CA SER A 266 9.90 -8.25 -4.92
C SER A 266 10.10 -9.40 -3.94
N GLN A 267 10.67 -10.50 -4.44
CA GLN A 267 11.06 -11.67 -3.67
C GLN A 267 12.29 -12.32 -4.30
N SER A 268 13.21 -12.85 -3.49
CA SER A 268 14.36 -13.57 -3.99
C SER A 268 13.95 -14.90 -4.66
N ARG A 269 14.67 -15.27 -5.70
CA ARG A 269 14.55 -16.60 -6.35
C ARG A 269 15.53 -17.63 -5.78
N SER A 270 16.30 -17.29 -4.74
CA SER A 270 17.27 -18.20 -4.13
C SER A 270 16.65 -19.40 -3.44
N GLY A 271 15.38 -19.31 -3.02
CA GLY A 271 14.73 -20.31 -2.18
C GLY A 271 15.21 -20.30 -0.72
N ASP A 272 16.10 -19.39 -0.35
CA ASP A 272 16.61 -19.23 1.00
C ASP A 272 15.65 -18.34 1.84
N PRO A 273 15.06 -18.83 2.93
CA PRO A 273 14.22 -18.02 3.80
C PRO A 273 14.98 -16.83 4.43
N HIS A 274 16.30 -16.93 4.56
CA HIS A 274 17.15 -15.88 5.11
C HIS A 274 17.84 -15.02 4.04
N ALA A 275 17.36 -15.08 2.78
CA ALA A 275 17.89 -14.26 1.70
C ALA A 275 17.90 -12.77 2.08
N ALA A 276 18.96 -12.09 1.71
CA ALA A 276 19.12 -10.65 1.98
C ALA A 276 18.02 -9.82 1.30
N ALA A 277 17.69 -8.69 1.90
CA ALA A 277 16.73 -7.74 1.35
C ALA A 277 17.16 -7.21 -0.03
N LEU A 278 16.21 -7.13 -0.96
CA LEU A 278 16.39 -6.71 -2.35
C LEU A 278 16.27 -5.18 -2.54
N ASN A 279 16.84 -4.39 -1.62
CA ASN A 279 16.70 -2.93 -1.64
C ASN A 279 17.12 -2.31 -2.98
N ALA A 280 18.23 -2.76 -3.56
CA ALA A 280 18.73 -2.26 -4.84
C ALA A 280 17.76 -2.54 -6.01
N VAL A 281 17.08 -3.69 -5.99
CA VAL A 281 16.05 -4.01 -7.00
C VAL A 281 14.91 -2.99 -6.95
N VAL A 282 14.43 -2.69 -5.74
CA VAL A 282 13.34 -1.71 -5.55
C VAL A 282 13.78 -0.33 -6.01
N ALA A 283 14.99 0.11 -5.64
CA ALA A 283 15.54 1.40 -6.06
C ALA A 283 15.70 1.50 -7.59
N GLU A 284 16.34 0.51 -8.22
CA GLU A 284 16.53 0.49 -9.67
C GLU A 284 15.20 0.41 -10.43
N ALA A 285 14.23 -0.37 -9.93
CA ALA A 285 12.88 -0.43 -10.51
C ALA A 285 12.18 0.93 -10.42
N THR A 286 12.28 1.62 -9.28
CA THR A 286 11.72 2.96 -9.10
C THR A 286 12.33 3.97 -10.08
N SER A 287 13.65 3.95 -10.27
CA SER A 287 14.33 4.81 -11.25
C SER A 287 13.82 4.56 -12.67
N LYS A 288 13.62 3.28 -13.06
CA LYS A 288 13.07 2.94 -14.37
C LYS A 288 11.61 3.38 -14.53
N VAL A 289 10.78 3.22 -13.49
CA VAL A 289 9.41 3.73 -13.48
C VAL A 289 9.37 5.23 -13.74
N VAL A 290 10.15 6.01 -12.97
CA VAL A 290 10.18 7.48 -13.13
C VAL A 290 10.64 7.84 -14.53
N SER A 291 11.75 7.27 -15.01
CA SER A 291 12.26 7.54 -16.37
C SER A 291 11.23 7.21 -17.46
N SER A 292 10.47 6.11 -17.31
CA SER A 292 9.46 5.72 -18.29
C SER A 292 8.23 6.63 -18.27
N LEU A 293 7.82 7.15 -17.10
CA LEU A 293 6.64 8.02 -17.00
C LEU A 293 6.94 9.48 -17.34
N THR A 294 8.20 9.89 -17.32
CA THR A 294 8.65 11.26 -17.68
C THR A 294 9.12 11.39 -19.12
N ALA A 295 9.39 10.29 -19.84
CA ALA A 295 9.74 10.28 -21.26
C ALA A 295 8.49 10.56 -22.13
#